data_f7616e3a5cbc1d575f6344a0e0f144bf
#
_entry.id   f7616e3a5cbc1d575f6344a0e0f144bf
#
_cell.length_a   1.000
_cell.length_b   1.000
_cell.length_c   1.000
_cell.angle_alpha   90.00
_cell.angle_beta   90.00
_cell.angle_gamma   90.00
#
_symmetry.space_group_name_H-M   'P 1'
#
loop_
_entity.id
_entity.type
_entity.pdbx_description
1 polymer ?
#
loop_
_entity_poly.entity_id
_entity_poly.type
_entity_poly.pdbx_seq_one_letter_code
_entity_poly.pdbx_strand_id
1 'polypeptide(L)'
;MRTRNPIGVRPRHRRESGQATVEFALIVLPLLLLVAGIIQFGIALNYWLDMQRIANQGARWAAVNNWPPDCPRGSTSCASPNTLQESLQRQMISQGLKTNPSTSVQICYPSGTKLTGDPVRVQITSRFNLLPILGGGSLGLKAKATMRLEHTQDPTKGGLITGDVACS
;
A
#
# COMPACT_ATOMS: atom_id res chain seq x y z
N MET A 1 26.55 0.94 85.86
CA MET A 1 25.49 1.24 84.87
C MET A 1 25.99 0.90 83.50
N ARG A 2 25.38 -0.15 82.89
CA ARG A 2 25.78 -0.66 81.57
C ARG A 2 24.74 -0.26 80.53
N THR A 3 25.03 0.72 79.70
CA THR A 3 24.14 1.18 78.65
C THR A 3 24.11 0.18 77.48
N ARG A 4 22.93 -0.41 77.20
CA ARG A 4 22.68 -1.29 76.04
C ARG A 4 22.50 -0.45 74.79
N ASN A 5 23.40 -0.63 73.79
CA ASN A 5 23.20 -0.09 72.46
C ASN A 5 22.00 -0.78 71.79
N PRO A 6 21.07 -0.05 71.18
CA PRO A 6 20.03 -0.65 70.37
C PRO A 6 20.60 -1.14 69.03
N ILE A 7 20.29 -2.39 68.70
CA ILE A 7 20.63 -3.03 67.42
C ILE A 7 19.84 -2.34 66.33
N GLY A 8 20.53 -1.57 65.51
CA GLY A 8 19.95 -0.89 64.33
C GLY A 8 19.48 -1.95 63.29
N VAL A 9 18.18 -2.08 63.14
CA VAL A 9 17.54 -2.86 62.06
C VAL A 9 17.74 -2.09 60.79
N ARG A 10 18.64 -2.57 59.90
CA ARG A 10 18.81 -2.03 58.55
C ARG A 10 17.60 -2.46 57.71
N PRO A 11 16.88 -1.51 57.06
CA PRO A 11 15.77 -1.86 56.21
C PRO A 11 16.26 -2.59 54.96
N ARG A 12 15.74 -3.79 54.70
CA ARG A 12 16.00 -4.65 53.55
C ARG A 12 15.24 -4.16 52.30
N HIS A 13 15.44 -2.91 51.88
CA HIS A 13 14.77 -2.32 50.68
C HIS A 13 15.36 -2.71 49.32
N ARG A 14 16.30 -3.67 49.26
CA ARG A 14 17.04 -3.96 48.02
C ARG A 14 16.45 -5.04 47.10
N ARG A 15 15.39 -5.75 47.50
CA ARG A 15 14.84 -6.87 46.69
C ARG A 15 13.58 -6.51 45.88
N GLU A 16 12.86 -5.49 46.19
CA GLU A 16 11.58 -5.13 45.55
C GLU A 16 11.75 -4.37 44.25
N SER A 17 12.84 -3.61 44.06
CA SER A 17 13.09 -2.86 42.82
C SER A 17 13.39 -3.75 41.61
N GLY A 18 13.95 -4.94 41.80
CA GLY A 18 14.23 -5.89 40.74
C GLY A 18 12.98 -6.58 40.20
N GLN A 19 12.03 -6.90 41.07
CA GLN A 19 10.77 -7.55 40.70
C GLN A 19 9.90 -6.64 39.84
N ALA A 20 9.72 -5.38 40.26
CA ALA A 20 8.97 -4.39 39.48
C ALA A 20 9.54 -4.17 38.08
N THR A 21 10.88 -4.21 37.92
CA THR A 21 11.52 -4.09 36.60
C THR A 21 11.21 -5.27 35.69
N VAL A 22 11.18 -6.48 36.23
CA VAL A 22 10.83 -7.69 35.46
C VAL A 22 9.35 -7.67 35.05
N GLU A 23 8.45 -7.31 35.97
CA GLU A 23 7.01 -7.17 35.67
C GLU A 23 6.76 -6.11 34.58
N PHE A 24 7.44 -4.96 34.70
CA PHE A 24 7.36 -3.92 33.68
C PHE A 24 7.88 -4.41 32.32
N ALA A 25 9.03 -5.09 32.27
CA ALA A 25 9.60 -5.61 31.03
C ALA A 25 8.67 -6.63 30.36
N LEU A 26 7.97 -7.44 31.13
CA LEU A 26 7.03 -8.44 30.63
C LEU A 26 5.77 -7.80 30.02
N ILE A 27 5.33 -6.66 30.53
CA ILE A 27 4.17 -5.94 30.01
C ILE A 27 4.56 -5.05 28.83
N VAL A 28 5.72 -4.38 28.87
CA VAL A 28 6.11 -3.42 27.84
C VAL A 28 6.38 -4.09 26.50
N LEU A 29 6.90 -5.32 26.50
CA LEU A 29 7.24 -6.02 25.26
C LEU A 29 6.02 -6.36 24.39
N PRO A 30 4.94 -6.99 24.91
CA PRO A 30 3.71 -7.19 24.14
C PRO A 30 3.03 -5.86 23.79
N LEU A 31 3.12 -4.83 24.63
CA LEU A 31 2.59 -3.51 24.32
C LEU A 31 3.29 -2.89 23.10
N LEU A 32 4.63 -2.94 23.05
CA LEU A 32 5.38 -2.43 21.90
C LEU A 32 5.08 -3.20 20.62
N LEU A 33 4.92 -4.54 20.70
CA LEU A 33 4.50 -5.34 19.54
C LEU A 33 3.11 -4.96 19.05
N LEU A 34 2.17 -4.69 19.93
CA LEU A 34 0.83 -4.24 19.58
C LEU A 34 0.88 -2.87 18.90
N VAL A 35 1.62 -1.91 19.45
CA VAL A 35 1.78 -0.57 18.86
C VAL A 35 2.44 -0.67 17.48
N ALA A 36 3.49 -1.47 17.33
CA ALA A 36 4.15 -1.69 16.04
C ALA A 36 3.19 -2.30 15.02
N GLY A 37 2.34 -3.25 15.44
CA GLY A 37 1.30 -3.85 14.59
C GLY A 37 0.28 -2.83 14.09
N ILE A 38 -0.22 -1.95 14.98
CA ILE A 38 -1.16 -0.89 14.62
C ILE A 38 -0.55 0.07 13.59
N ILE A 39 0.70 0.49 13.80
CA ILE A 39 1.41 1.38 12.87
C ILE A 39 1.55 0.73 11.49
N GLN A 40 1.96 -0.53 11.43
CA GLN A 40 2.11 -1.26 10.16
C GLN A 40 0.79 -1.45 9.42
N PHE A 41 -0.26 -1.79 10.15
CA PHE A 41 -1.60 -1.90 9.58
C PHE A 41 -2.07 -0.56 9.01
N GLY A 42 -1.83 0.56 9.72
CA GLY A 42 -2.14 1.90 9.25
C GLY A 42 -1.43 2.25 7.94
N ILE A 43 -0.14 1.90 7.81
CA ILE A 43 0.62 2.12 6.57
C ILE A 43 0.07 1.24 5.42
N ALA A 44 -0.21 -0.04 5.67
CA ALA A 44 -0.76 -0.94 4.68
C ALA A 44 -2.15 -0.49 4.20
N LEU A 45 -2.99 -0.01 5.12
CA LEU A 45 -4.31 0.55 4.80
C LEU A 45 -4.20 1.80 3.94
N ASN A 46 -3.25 2.71 4.25
CA ASN A 46 -3.00 3.90 3.45
C ASN A 46 -2.58 3.53 2.01
N TYR A 47 -1.73 2.52 1.83
CA TYR A 47 -1.35 2.02 0.51
C TYR A 47 -2.56 1.45 -0.24
N TRP A 48 -3.39 0.67 0.44
CA TRP A 48 -4.60 0.11 -0.17
C TRP A 48 -5.58 1.19 -0.62
N LEU A 49 -5.79 2.23 0.20
CA LEU A 49 -6.66 3.36 -0.16
C LEU A 49 -6.13 4.15 -1.36
N ASP A 50 -4.81 4.38 -1.44
CA ASP A 50 -4.20 5.03 -2.59
C ASP A 50 -4.36 4.20 -3.87
N MET A 51 -4.15 2.88 -3.79
CA MET A 51 -4.39 1.95 -4.91
C MET A 51 -5.85 1.98 -5.37
N GLN A 52 -6.83 1.99 -4.45
CA GLN A 52 -8.25 2.09 -4.78
C GLN A 52 -8.59 3.42 -5.49
N ARG A 53 -8.04 4.52 -5.00
CA ARG A 53 -8.20 5.83 -5.63
C ARG A 53 -7.67 5.83 -7.06
N ILE A 54 -6.45 5.33 -7.26
CA ILE A 54 -5.80 5.27 -8.57
C ILE A 54 -6.54 4.30 -9.51
N ALA A 55 -7.00 3.14 -9.02
CA ALA A 55 -7.79 2.20 -9.83
C ALA A 55 -9.09 2.83 -10.33
N ASN A 56 -9.80 3.56 -9.48
CA ASN A 56 -11.03 4.26 -9.87
C ASN A 56 -10.76 5.37 -10.89
N GLN A 57 -9.72 6.17 -10.70
CA GLN A 57 -9.32 7.18 -11.67
C GLN A 57 -8.93 6.56 -13.01
N GLY A 58 -8.13 5.50 -12.97
CA GLY A 58 -7.70 4.78 -14.16
C GLY A 58 -8.86 4.18 -14.95
N ALA A 59 -9.84 3.60 -14.26
CA ALA A 59 -11.04 3.07 -14.90
C ALA A 59 -11.85 4.17 -15.61
N ARG A 60 -11.96 5.37 -15.01
CA ARG A 60 -12.61 6.53 -15.65
C ARG A 60 -11.86 6.98 -16.90
N TRP A 61 -10.55 7.10 -16.83
CA TRP A 61 -9.74 7.49 -17.99
C TRP A 61 -9.75 6.44 -19.10
N ALA A 62 -9.72 5.17 -18.72
CA ALA A 62 -9.87 4.09 -19.69
C ALA A 62 -11.24 4.10 -20.35
N ALA A 63 -12.31 4.40 -19.61
CA ALA A 63 -13.68 4.46 -20.14
C ALA A 63 -13.89 5.55 -21.20
N VAL A 64 -13.31 6.75 -20.96
CA VAL A 64 -13.41 7.88 -21.89
C VAL A 64 -12.27 7.94 -22.90
N ASN A 65 -11.33 6.99 -22.83
CA ASN A 65 -10.14 6.95 -23.67
C ASN A 65 -9.35 8.27 -23.66
N ASN A 66 -9.25 8.89 -22.49
CA ASN A 66 -8.57 10.17 -22.29
C ASN A 66 -7.74 10.13 -21.01
N TRP A 67 -6.55 10.70 -21.03
CA TRP A 67 -5.67 10.75 -19.86
C TRP A 67 -5.40 12.16 -19.34
N PRO A 68 -4.72 12.23 -18.17
CA PRO A 68 -4.42 13.49 -17.56
C PRO A 68 -3.57 14.40 -18.43
N PRO A 69 -3.76 15.73 -18.30
CA PRO A 69 -3.08 16.75 -19.09
C PRO A 69 -1.56 16.81 -18.91
N ASP A 70 -1.01 16.15 -17.89
CA ASP A 70 0.44 16.09 -17.65
C ASP A 70 1.20 15.37 -18.77
N CYS A 71 0.47 14.57 -19.54
CA CYS A 71 0.96 13.90 -20.73
C CYS A 71 -0.09 13.99 -21.84
N PRO A 72 -0.20 15.14 -22.52
CA PRO A 72 -1.12 15.29 -23.64
C PRO A 72 -0.85 14.25 -24.70
N ARG A 73 -1.92 13.73 -25.29
CA ARG A 73 -1.88 12.74 -26.35
C ARG A 73 -1.00 13.23 -27.51
N GLY A 74 0.03 12.48 -27.88
CA GLY A 74 0.95 12.84 -28.93
C GLY A 74 2.06 13.82 -28.54
N SER A 75 2.21 14.16 -27.26
CA SER A 75 3.33 14.97 -26.78
C SER A 75 4.61 14.15 -26.76
N THR A 76 5.62 14.58 -27.52
CA THR A 76 6.98 14.01 -27.51
C THR A 76 7.79 14.44 -26.29
N SER A 77 7.29 15.38 -25.49
CA SER A 77 7.97 15.91 -24.32
C SER A 77 7.72 15.10 -23.04
N CYS A 78 6.77 14.16 -23.04
CA CYS A 78 6.62 13.21 -21.95
C CYS A 78 7.60 12.08 -22.10
N ALA A 79 8.33 11.74 -21.04
CA ALA A 79 9.20 10.57 -21.04
C ALA A 79 8.42 9.33 -21.50
N SER A 80 8.89 8.72 -22.58
CA SER A 80 8.29 7.52 -23.21
C SER A 80 8.41 6.30 -22.28
N PRO A 81 7.45 5.35 -22.34
CA PRO A 81 6.23 5.36 -23.09
C PRO A 81 5.07 5.99 -22.33
N ASN A 82 4.26 6.73 -23.06
CA ASN A 82 3.12 7.50 -22.57
C ASN A 82 1.88 6.61 -22.40
N THR A 83 1.98 5.58 -21.60
CA THR A 83 0.88 4.62 -21.35
C THR A 83 0.02 5.07 -20.18
N LEU A 84 -1.26 4.67 -20.19
CA LEU A 84 -2.16 4.93 -19.07
C LEU A 84 -1.63 4.29 -17.78
N GLN A 85 -1.05 3.09 -17.86
CA GLN A 85 -0.45 2.39 -16.72
C GLN A 85 0.64 3.21 -16.04
N GLU A 86 1.56 3.79 -16.83
CA GLU A 86 2.62 4.64 -16.29
C GLU A 86 2.09 5.95 -15.71
N SER A 87 1.12 6.56 -16.37
CA SER A 87 0.46 7.75 -15.84
C SER A 87 -0.17 7.49 -14.48
N LEU A 88 -0.84 6.34 -14.32
CA LEU A 88 -1.43 5.92 -13.06
C LEU A 88 -0.35 5.68 -11.99
N GLN A 89 0.75 5.04 -12.35
CA GLN A 89 1.85 4.79 -11.42
C GLN A 89 2.52 6.08 -10.94
N ARG A 90 2.68 7.07 -11.82
CA ARG A 90 3.22 8.40 -11.46
C ARG A 90 2.31 9.17 -10.51
N GLN A 91 0.99 8.97 -10.59
CA GLN A 91 0.00 9.66 -9.77
C GLN A 91 -0.26 9.01 -8.40
N MET A 92 0.38 7.87 -8.11
CA MET A 92 0.38 7.32 -6.77
C MET A 92 1.01 8.34 -5.81
N ILE A 93 0.34 8.61 -4.69
CA ILE A 93 0.83 9.53 -3.64
C ILE A 93 1.87 8.84 -2.78
N SER A 94 1.63 7.57 -2.46
CA SER A 94 2.49 6.79 -1.59
C SER A 94 3.81 6.45 -2.28
N GLN A 95 4.91 7.07 -1.85
CA GLN A 95 6.25 6.81 -2.40
C GLN A 95 6.62 5.32 -2.37
N GLY A 96 6.24 4.61 -1.30
CA GLY A 96 6.48 3.19 -1.18
C GLY A 96 5.77 2.34 -2.24
N LEU A 97 4.63 2.79 -2.80
CA LEU A 97 3.98 2.15 -3.95
C LEU A 97 4.65 2.53 -5.26
N LYS A 98 5.02 3.81 -5.41
CA LYS A 98 5.60 4.36 -6.63
C LYS A 98 6.95 3.74 -6.97
N THR A 99 7.78 3.47 -5.96
CA THR A 99 9.13 2.91 -6.12
C THR A 99 9.18 1.39 -5.95
N ASN A 100 8.08 0.75 -5.57
CA ASN A 100 8.04 -0.69 -5.36
C ASN A 100 8.00 -1.44 -6.68
N PRO A 101 9.02 -2.26 -7.01
CA PRO A 101 9.05 -3.03 -8.26
C PRO A 101 7.95 -4.10 -8.33
N SER A 102 7.33 -4.45 -7.21
CA SER A 102 6.20 -5.38 -7.16
C SER A 102 4.85 -4.71 -7.45
N THR A 103 4.81 -3.38 -7.62
CA THR A 103 3.60 -2.67 -7.98
C THR A 103 3.37 -2.78 -9.48
N SER A 104 2.25 -3.38 -9.87
CA SER A 104 1.85 -3.50 -11.26
C SER A 104 0.45 -2.95 -11.49
N VAL A 105 0.27 -2.23 -12.57
CA VAL A 105 -1.00 -1.71 -13.05
C VAL A 105 -1.39 -2.47 -14.30
N GLN A 106 -2.52 -3.17 -14.24
CA GLN A 106 -3.04 -3.96 -15.35
C GLN A 106 -4.41 -3.41 -15.77
N ILE A 107 -4.63 -3.31 -17.06
CA ILE A 107 -5.90 -2.92 -17.64
C ILE A 107 -6.37 -4.07 -18.50
N CYS A 108 -7.58 -4.54 -18.26
CA CYS A 108 -8.13 -5.69 -18.97
C CYS A 108 -9.60 -5.47 -19.34
N TYR A 109 -10.06 -6.22 -20.32
CA TYR A 109 -11.44 -6.19 -20.81
C TYR A 109 -12.12 -7.53 -20.51
N PRO A 110 -12.98 -7.60 -19.48
CA PRO A 110 -13.61 -8.86 -19.07
C PRO A 110 -14.46 -9.53 -20.15
N SER A 111 -15.05 -8.74 -21.06
CA SER A 111 -15.85 -9.26 -22.19
C SER A 111 -14.99 -9.72 -23.39
N GLY A 112 -13.69 -9.46 -23.38
CA GLY A 112 -12.80 -9.72 -24.53
C GLY A 112 -12.98 -8.76 -25.70
N THR A 113 -13.97 -7.87 -25.64
CA THR A 113 -14.30 -6.86 -26.65
C THR A 113 -14.03 -5.46 -26.11
N LYS A 114 -13.83 -4.50 -27.02
CA LYS A 114 -13.49 -3.11 -26.70
C LYS A 114 -14.52 -2.14 -27.30
N LEU A 115 -15.78 -2.58 -27.34
CA LEU A 115 -16.85 -1.79 -27.89
C LEU A 115 -17.45 -0.85 -26.85
N THR A 116 -18.13 0.19 -27.30
CA THR A 116 -18.88 1.08 -26.42
C THR A 116 -19.90 0.30 -25.59
N GLY A 117 -19.88 0.49 -24.27
CA GLY A 117 -20.73 -0.25 -23.32
C GLY A 117 -20.05 -1.47 -22.68
N ASP A 118 -18.94 -1.94 -23.22
CA ASP A 118 -18.20 -3.06 -22.64
C ASP A 118 -17.49 -2.67 -21.33
N PRO A 119 -17.29 -3.63 -20.41
CA PRO A 119 -16.58 -3.34 -19.17
C PRO A 119 -15.07 -3.25 -19.41
N VAL A 120 -14.47 -2.19 -18.89
CA VAL A 120 -13.01 -2.07 -18.71
C VAL A 120 -12.69 -2.16 -17.23
N ARG A 121 -11.70 -2.96 -16.90
CA ARG A 121 -11.24 -3.15 -15.50
C ARG A 121 -9.78 -2.72 -15.37
N VAL A 122 -9.54 -1.89 -14.38
CA VAL A 122 -8.18 -1.53 -13.92
C VAL A 122 -7.92 -2.28 -12.63
N GLN A 123 -6.83 -3.03 -12.60
CA GLN A 123 -6.37 -3.77 -11.44
C GLN A 123 -4.97 -3.31 -11.09
N ILE A 124 -4.77 -2.99 -9.81
CA ILE A 124 -3.47 -2.63 -9.25
C ILE A 124 -3.11 -3.69 -8.22
N THR A 125 -1.92 -4.24 -8.33
CA THR A 125 -1.39 -5.20 -7.35
C THR A 125 -0.05 -4.69 -6.83
N SER A 126 0.17 -4.88 -5.54
CA SER A 126 1.45 -4.55 -4.89
C SER A 126 1.71 -5.51 -3.74
N ARG A 127 2.98 -5.68 -3.37
CA ARG A 127 3.38 -6.43 -2.18
C ARG A 127 3.90 -5.48 -1.13
N PHE A 128 3.30 -5.53 0.04
CA PHE A 128 3.73 -4.80 1.22
C PHE A 128 4.53 -5.74 2.12
N ASN A 129 5.78 -5.39 2.40
CA ASN A 129 6.64 -6.18 3.28
C ASN A 129 6.40 -5.75 4.73
N LEU A 130 6.03 -6.71 5.56
CA LEU A 130 5.90 -6.54 7.01
C LEU A 130 7.29 -6.48 7.66
N LEU A 131 7.43 -5.70 8.73
CA LEU A 131 8.69 -5.65 9.49
C LEU A 131 9.07 -7.05 10.01
N PRO A 132 10.36 -7.40 9.99
CA PRO A 132 10.86 -8.71 10.45
C PRO A 132 10.46 -9.05 11.89
N ILE A 133 10.25 -8.03 12.74
CA ILE A 133 9.84 -8.17 14.14
C ILE A 133 8.49 -8.89 14.29
N LEU A 134 7.61 -8.80 13.29
CA LEU A 134 6.28 -9.46 13.26
C LEU A 134 6.26 -10.74 12.42
N GLY A 135 7.43 -11.35 12.16
CA GLY A 135 7.52 -12.61 11.44
C GLY A 135 7.92 -12.50 9.97
N GLY A 136 8.25 -11.31 9.48
CA GLY A 136 8.86 -11.13 8.16
C GLY A 136 8.05 -11.67 6.99
N GLY A 137 6.75 -11.39 6.93
CA GLY A 137 5.87 -11.79 5.83
C GLY A 137 5.68 -10.68 4.79
N SER A 138 5.12 -11.03 3.63
CA SER A 138 4.62 -10.08 2.64
C SER A 138 3.11 -10.17 2.51
N LEU A 139 2.43 -9.02 2.55
CA LEU A 139 0.99 -8.91 2.32
C LEU A 139 0.74 -8.48 0.88
N GLY A 140 0.00 -9.30 0.13
CA GLY A 140 -0.45 -8.94 -1.22
C GLY A 140 -1.65 -7.99 -1.15
N LEU A 141 -1.47 -6.76 -1.62
CA LEU A 141 -2.54 -5.77 -1.74
C LEU A 141 -3.08 -5.79 -3.16
N LYS A 142 -4.41 -5.77 -3.30
CA LYS A 142 -5.11 -5.70 -4.59
C LYS A 142 -6.18 -4.63 -4.55
N ALA A 143 -6.23 -3.80 -5.60
CA ALA A 143 -7.30 -2.85 -5.84
C ALA A 143 -7.88 -3.08 -7.23
N LYS A 144 -9.19 -2.98 -7.38
CA LYS A 144 -9.89 -3.19 -8.66
C LYS A 144 -10.96 -2.13 -8.85
N ALA A 145 -11.06 -1.61 -10.06
CA ALA A 145 -12.19 -0.77 -10.47
C ALA A 145 -12.64 -1.19 -11.87
N THR A 146 -13.95 -1.19 -12.08
CA THR A 146 -14.55 -1.56 -13.37
C THR A 146 -15.52 -0.47 -13.78
N MET A 147 -15.42 -0.01 -15.03
CA MET A 147 -16.34 0.95 -15.64
C MET A 147 -16.76 0.47 -17.03
N ARG A 148 -17.80 1.07 -17.59
CA ARG A 148 -18.22 0.81 -18.97
C ARG A 148 -17.52 1.78 -19.91
N LEU A 149 -17.12 1.31 -21.08
CA LEU A 149 -16.52 2.13 -22.13
C LEU A 149 -17.58 3.08 -22.71
N GLU A 150 -17.27 4.35 -22.72
CA GLU A 150 -18.09 5.38 -23.36
C GLU A 150 -17.76 5.53 -24.86
N HIS A 151 -16.52 5.17 -25.22
CA HIS A 151 -16.05 5.17 -26.60
C HIS A 151 -15.38 3.85 -26.96
N THR A 152 -15.60 3.38 -28.18
CA THR A 152 -14.85 2.26 -28.74
C THR A 152 -13.36 2.57 -28.73
N GLN A 153 -12.56 1.66 -28.23
CA GLN A 153 -11.10 1.82 -28.21
C GLN A 153 -10.57 1.73 -29.64
N ASP A 154 -10.01 2.81 -30.14
CA ASP A 154 -9.42 2.87 -31.47
C ASP A 154 -8.02 2.28 -31.45
N PRO A 155 -7.78 1.13 -32.10
CA PRO A 155 -6.46 0.49 -32.13
C PRO A 155 -5.41 1.33 -32.87
N THR A 156 -5.84 2.26 -33.74
CA THR A 156 -4.92 3.12 -34.51
C THR A 156 -4.40 4.30 -33.72
N LYS A 157 -5.11 4.67 -32.64
CA LYS A 157 -4.67 5.69 -31.69
C LYS A 157 -3.80 5.09 -30.60
N GLY A 158 -3.01 4.11 -31.00
CA GLY A 158 -2.25 3.19 -30.19
C GLY A 158 -1.31 3.83 -29.16
N GLY A 159 -0.94 3.05 -28.25
CA GLY A 159 -0.01 3.32 -27.15
C GLY A 159 -0.66 3.43 -25.80
N LEU A 160 -1.93 3.21 -25.73
CA LEU A 160 -2.77 3.64 -24.64
C LEU A 160 -2.91 2.61 -23.55
N ILE A 161 -3.02 1.38 -23.91
CA ILE A 161 -3.19 0.26 -23.00
C ILE A 161 -2.26 -0.83 -23.53
N THR A 162 -1.07 -0.92 -22.95
CA THR A 162 -0.12 -1.96 -23.31
C THR A 162 -0.56 -3.27 -22.69
N GLY A 163 -0.86 -4.25 -23.55
CA GLY A 163 -1.12 -5.62 -23.14
C GLY A 163 -2.58 -5.88 -22.81
N ASP A 164 -3.24 -6.62 -23.71
CA ASP A 164 -4.49 -7.31 -23.40
C ASP A 164 -4.17 -8.45 -22.43
N VAL A 165 -4.14 -8.15 -21.15
CA VAL A 165 -4.03 -9.19 -20.12
C VAL A 165 -5.45 -9.68 -19.86
N ALA A 166 -5.64 -10.99 -19.97
CA ALA A 166 -6.89 -11.61 -19.51
C ALA A 166 -7.17 -11.19 -18.08
N CYS A 167 -8.39 -10.73 -17.81
CA CYS A 167 -8.81 -10.41 -16.44
C CYS A 167 -8.81 -11.69 -15.60
N SER A 168 -7.89 -11.80 -14.66
CA SER A 168 -7.87 -12.86 -13.65
C SER A 168 -8.67 -12.48 -12.40
#